data_53bf2765c1f2cf8387ffc4f45084256e
#
_entry.id   53bf2765c1f2cf8387ffc4f45084256e
#
_cell.length_a   1.000
_cell.length_b   1.000
_cell.length_c   1.000
_cell.angle_alpha   90.00
_cell.angle_beta   90.00
_cell.angle_gamma   90.00
#
_symmetry.space_group_name_H-M   'P 1'
#
loop_
_entity.id
_entity.type
_entity.pdbx_description
1 polymer ?
#
loop_
_entity_poly.entity_id
_entity_poly.type
_entity_poly.pdbx_seq_one_letter_code
_entity_poly.pdbx_strand_id
1 'polypeptide(L)'
;MLDIEVLDAPEAAGAALSPVRSRILAMLAQPGSATTVAQVLGLTRQQVNYHLRALEAHGLVTEVEVRPRRGLHERVVQASAAAYVVSPTALGPAAA
;
A
#
# COMPACT_ATOMS: atom_id res chain seq x y z
N MET A 1 8.23 10.24 3.51
CA MET A 1 7.06 10.02 2.62
C MET A 1 6.97 11.16 1.62
N LEU A 2 6.71 10.84 0.36
CA LEU A 2 6.50 11.84 -0.68
C LEU A 2 5.10 12.41 -0.59
N ASP A 3 4.91 13.66 -1.04
CA ASP A 3 3.56 14.20 -1.19
C ASP A 3 2.83 13.51 -2.35
N ILE A 4 3.50 13.39 -3.50
CA ILE A 4 2.97 12.75 -4.69
C ILE A 4 4.05 11.86 -5.28
N GLU A 5 3.65 10.67 -5.71
CA GLU A 5 4.51 9.75 -6.46
C GLU A 5 3.87 9.45 -7.81
N VAL A 6 4.65 9.54 -8.88
CA VAL A 6 4.21 9.18 -10.23
C VAL A 6 4.53 7.71 -10.49
N LEU A 7 3.52 6.94 -10.85
CA LEU A 7 3.67 5.51 -11.17
C LEU A 7 3.69 5.36 -12.69
N ASP A 8 4.85 5.09 -13.25
CA ASP A 8 5.03 4.89 -14.68
C ASP A 8 5.38 3.43 -15.05
N ALA A 9 5.64 2.58 -14.07
CA ALA A 9 5.80 1.14 -14.29
C ALA A 9 4.43 0.47 -14.27
N PRO A 10 4.08 -0.34 -15.29
CA PRO A 10 2.78 -1.01 -15.34
C PRO A 10 2.48 -1.89 -14.12
N GLU A 11 3.48 -2.59 -13.60
CA GLU A 11 3.32 -3.47 -12.44
C GLU A 11 2.96 -2.70 -11.18
N ALA A 12 3.63 -1.58 -10.93
CA ALA A 12 3.34 -0.73 -9.77
C ALA A 12 1.96 -0.08 -9.90
N ALA A 13 1.62 0.40 -11.09
CA ALA A 13 0.30 0.97 -11.36
C ALA A 13 -0.80 -0.07 -11.17
N GLY A 14 -0.59 -1.29 -11.66
CA GLY A 14 -1.55 -2.39 -11.48
C GLY A 14 -1.76 -2.74 -10.02
N ALA A 15 -0.68 -2.74 -9.23
CA ALA A 15 -0.78 -3.00 -7.79
C ALA A 15 -1.59 -1.91 -7.08
N ALA A 16 -1.38 -0.64 -7.45
CA ALA A 16 -2.04 0.50 -6.80
C ALA A 16 -3.50 0.68 -7.23
N LEU A 17 -3.86 0.28 -8.44
CA LEU A 17 -5.20 0.51 -9.01
C LEU A 17 -6.27 -0.45 -8.52
N SER A 18 -5.91 -1.55 -7.85
CA SER A 18 -6.90 -2.42 -7.21
C SER A 18 -7.73 -1.60 -6.22
N PRO A 19 -9.08 -1.68 -6.23
CA PRO A 19 -9.91 -0.92 -5.31
C PRO A 19 -9.54 -1.13 -3.84
N VAL A 20 -9.26 -2.38 -3.44
CA VAL A 20 -8.86 -2.68 -2.07
C VAL A 20 -7.50 -2.06 -1.75
N ARG A 21 -6.53 -2.22 -2.64
CA ARG A 21 -5.18 -1.70 -2.42
C ARG A 21 -5.13 -0.17 -2.44
N SER A 22 -5.95 0.47 -3.27
CA SER A 22 -6.09 1.93 -3.26
C SER A 22 -6.58 2.43 -1.90
N ARG A 23 -7.54 1.73 -1.30
CA ARG A 23 -8.06 2.08 0.03
C ARG A 23 -7.02 1.85 1.12
N ILE A 24 -6.24 0.77 1.01
CA ILE A 24 -5.14 0.50 1.94
C ILE A 24 -4.11 1.62 1.87
N LEU A 25 -3.70 2.02 0.66
CA LEU A 25 -2.74 3.11 0.49
C LEU A 25 -3.26 4.43 1.06
N ALA A 26 -4.53 4.73 0.86
CA ALA A 26 -5.14 5.94 1.41
C ALA A 26 -5.10 5.94 2.94
N MET A 27 -5.39 4.79 3.57
CA MET A 27 -5.30 4.66 5.02
C MET A 27 -3.86 4.79 5.52
N LEU A 28 -2.90 4.25 4.78
CA LEU A 28 -1.50 4.22 5.16
C LEU A 28 -0.74 5.49 4.77
N ALA A 29 -1.41 6.52 4.32
CA ALA A 29 -0.85 7.87 4.34
C ALA A 29 -0.41 8.24 5.77
N GLN A 30 -1.10 7.69 6.76
CA GLN A 30 -0.66 7.68 8.16
C GLN A 30 -0.10 6.28 8.49
N PRO A 31 0.94 6.17 9.34
CA PRO A 31 1.43 4.86 9.75
C PRO A 31 0.34 4.03 10.40
N GLY A 32 0.30 2.75 10.09
CA GLY A 32 -0.68 1.83 10.65
C GLY A 32 -0.24 0.39 10.53
N SER A 33 -0.99 -0.49 11.20
CA SER A 33 -0.75 -1.93 11.19
C SER A 33 -1.76 -2.68 10.33
N ALA A 34 -1.43 -3.90 9.95
CA ALA A 34 -2.36 -4.78 9.24
C ALA A 34 -3.65 -5.00 10.04
N THR A 35 -3.54 -5.12 11.36
CA THR A 35 -4.71 -5.30 12.22
C THR A 35 -5.67 -4.10 12.14
N THR A 36 -5.14 -2.88 12.23
CA THR A 36 -5.94 -1.67 12.14
C THR A 36 -6.61 -1.56 10.77
N VAL A 37 -5.87 -1.81 9.70
CA VAL A 37 -6.41 -1.77 8.33
C VAL A 37 -7.51 -2.81 8.16
N ALA A 38 -7.28 -4.03 8.65
CA ALA A 38 -8.24 -5.12 8.56
C ALA A 38 -9.57 -4.76 9.25
N GLN A 39 -9.50 -4.17 10.43
CA GLN A 39 -10.69 -3.76 11.18
C GLN A 39 -11.51 -2.72 10.41
N VAL A 40 -10.87 -1.73 9.82
CA VAL A 40 -11.57 -0.67 9.10
C VAL A 40 -12.17 -1.17 7.79
N LEU A 41 -11.45 -2.02 7.07
CA LEU A 41 -11.89 -2.50 5.75
C LEU A 41 -12.78 -3.75 5.81
N GLY A 42 -12.97 -4.34 6.98
CA GLY A 42 -13.75 -5.56 7.11
C GLY A 42 -13.06 -6.78 6.49
N LEU A 43 -11.74 -6.80 6.51
CA LEU A 43 -10.92 -7.90 5.98
C LEU A 43 -10.26 -8.65 7.13
N THR A 44 -9.77 -9.84 6.84
CA THR A 44 -8.90 -10.55 7.78
C THR A 44 -7.49 -9.92 7.74
N ARG A 45 -6.76 -10.07 8.85
CA ARG A 45 -5.37 -9.64 8.90
C ARG A 45 -4.53 -10.36 7.83
N GLN A 46 -4.83 -11.62 7.57
CA GLN A 46 -4.14 -12.41 6.55
C GLN A 46 -4.36 -11.83 5.14
N GLN A 47 -5.60 -11.43 4.82
CA GLN A 47 -5.90 -10.78 3.54
C GLN A 47 -5.17 -9.46 3.39
N VAL A 48 -5.14 -8.65 4.46
CA VAL A 48 -4.41 -7.38 4.44
C VAL A 48 -2.91 -7.62 4.25
N ASN A 49 -2.34 -8.59 4.97
CA ASN A 49 -0.92 -8.91 4.80
C ASN A 49 -0.58 -9.34 3.37
N TYR A 50 -1.45 -10.08 2.72
CA TYR A 50 -1.27 -10.43 1.32
C TYR A 50 -1.16 -9.19 0.44
N HIS A 51 -2.06 -8.23 0.62
CA HIS A 51 -2.01 -6.97 -0.13
C HIS A 51 -0.80 -6.11 0.23
N LEU A 52 -0.44 -6.05 1.51
CA LEU A 52 0.72 -5.28 1.94
C LEU A 52 2.02 -5.82 1.32
N ARG A 53 2.18 -7.13 1.23
CA ARG A 53 3.36 -7.72 0.60
C ARG A 53 3.46 -7.36 -0.87
N ALA A 54 2.33 -7.36 -1.58
CA ALA A 54 2.31 -6.94 -2.97
C ALA A 54 2.69 -5.47 -3.13
N LEU A 55 2.17 -4.60 -2.26
CA LEU A 55 2.50 -3.18 -2.27
C LEU A 55 3.96 -2.93 -1.89
N GLU A 56 4.48 -3.65 -0.89
CA GLU A 56 5.88 -3.57 -0.50
C GLU A 56 6.80 -3.99 -1.64
N ALA A 57 6.45 -5.03 -2.38
CA ALA A 57 7.26 -5.52 -3.50
C ALA A 57 7.45 -4.45 -4.59
N HIS A 58 6.52 -3.50 -4.70
CA HIS A 58 6.60 -2.39 -5.65
C HIS A 58 7.05 -1.08 -4.99
N GLY A 59 7.49 -1.14 -3.74
CA GLY A 59 7.98 0.05 -3.04
C GLY A 59 6.89 1.07 -2.68
N LEU A 60 5.62 0.67 -2.68
CA LEU A 60 4.49 1.56 -2.39
C LEU A 60 4.16 1.64 -0.91
N VAL A 61 4.65 0.69 -0.14
CA VAL A 61 4.49 0.63 1.32
C VAL A 61 5.84 0.24 1.92
N THR A 62 6.20 0.83 3.04
CA THR A 62 7.43 0.53 3.76
C THR A 62 7.16 0.38 5.25
N GLU A 63 7.95 -0.47 5.90
CA GLU A 63 7.91 -0.60 7.36
C GLU A 63 8.62 0.58 7.98
N VAL A 64 7.97 1.23 8.95
CA VAL A 64 8.51 2.39 9.64
C VAL A 64 8.83 2.09 11.11
N GLU A 65 8.23 1.04 11.67
CA GLU A 65 8.40 0.70 13.07
C GLU A 65 7.96 -0.74 13.30
N VAL A 66 8.52 -1.38 14.33
CA VAL A 66 8.02 -2.64 14.88
C VAL A 66 7.71 -2.41 16.35
N ARG A 67 6.50 -2.72 16.78
CA ARG A 67 6.06 -2.55 18.16
C ARG A 67 5.75 -3.86 18.81
N PRO A 68 6.12 -4.07 20.09
CA PRO A 68 5.63 -5.22 20.84
C PRO A 68 4.14 -5.06 21.13
N ARG A 69 3.39 -6.14 20.98
CA ARG A 69 1.97 -6.16 21.29
C ARG A 69 1.57 -7.55 21.75
N ARG A 70 1.18 -7.69 23.02
CA ARG A 70 0.69 -8.95 23.61
C ARG A 70 1.64 -10.11 23.35
N GLY A 71 2.94 -9.90 23.55
CA GLY A 71 3.95 -10.94 23.35
C GLY A 71 4.34 -11.18 21.90
N LEU A 72 3.74 -10.46 20.94
CA LEU A 72 4.06 -10.53 19.52
C LEU A 72 4.63 -9.20 19.05
N HIS A 73 5.23 -9.21 17.87
CA HIS A 73 5.73 -8.01 17.23
C HIS A 73 4.74 -7.58 16.15
N GLU A 74 4.30 -6.32 16.23
CA GLU A 74 3.39 -5.72 15.27
C GLU A 74 4.16 -4.77 14.36
N ARG A 75 4.10 -5.01 13.05
CA ARG A 75 4.72 -4.12 12.07
C ARG A 75 3.82 -2.91 11.86
N VAL A 76 4.43 -1.74 11.88
CA VAL A 76 3.79 -0.47 11.49
C VAL A 76 4.35 -0.09 10.14
N VAL A 77 3.47 0.11 9.18
CA VAL A 77 3.84 0.40 7.80
C VAL A 77 3.21 1.72 7.36
N GLN A 78 3.76 2.31 6.31
CA GLN A 78 3.29 3.58 5.78
C GLN A 78 3.41 3.57 4.26
N ALA A 79 2.47 4.21 3.57
CA ALA A 79 2.54 4.41 2.14
C ALA A 79 3.75 5.28 1.77
N SER A 80 4.31 5.06 0.59
CA SER A 80 5.46 5.81 0.11
C SER A 80 5.12 7.26 -0.24
N ALA A 81 3.85 7.56 -0.47
CA ALA A 81 3.37 8.90 -0.81
C ALA A 81 1.97 9.14 -0.27
N ALA A 82 1.59 10.41 -0.15
CA ALA A 82 0.24 10.79 0.24
C ALA A 82 -0.76 10.63 -0.91
N ALA A 83 -0.29 10.74 -2.15
CA ALA A 83 -1.10 10.56 -3.35
C ALA A 83 -0.26 9.95 -4.47
N TYR A 84 -0.93 9.25 -5.37
CA TYR A 84 -0.28 8.62 -6.52
C TYR A 84 -0.95 9.11 -7.82
N VAL A 85 -0.11 9.33 -8.84
CA VAL A 85 -0.56 9.66 -10.19
C VAL A 85 -0.05 8.56 -11.11
N VAL A 86 -0.96 7.96 -11.86
CA VAL A 86 -0.59 6.93 -12.83
C VAL A 86 -0.28 7.60 -14.17
N SER A 87 0.97 7.44 -14.61
CA SER A 87 1.41 7.97 -15.90
C SER A 87 0.74 7.21 -17.05
N PRO A 88 0.42 7.87 -18.17
CA PRO A 88 -0.07 7.16 -19.36
C PRO A 88 0.85 6.02 -19.83
N THR A 89 2.16 6.15 -19.65
CA THR A 89 3.10 5.09 -20.01
C THR A 89 2.88 3.81 -19.20
N ALA A 90 2.34 3.91 -18.00
CA ALA A 90 2.02 2.75 -17.16
C ALA A 90 0.84 1.96 -17.72
N LEU A 91 0.02 2.55 -18.60
CA LEU A 91 -1.12 1.89 -19.22
C LEU A 91 -0.72 1.08 -20.46
N GLY A 92 0.53 1.20 -20.88
CA GLY A 92 1.08 0.45 -22.00
C GLY A 92 0.81 1.06 -23.37
N PRO A 93 1.39 0.48 -24.44
CA PRO A 93 1.28 1.04 -25.80
C PRO A 93 -0.15 1.10 -26.33
N ALA A 94 -1.01 0.21 -25.88
CA ALA A 94 -2.41 0.15 -26.33
C ALA A 94 -3.22 1.36 -25.89
N ALA A 95 -2.72 2.13 -24.94
CA ALA A 95 -3.36 3.35 -24.44
C ALA A 95 -3.07 4.58 -25.31
N ALA A 96 -2.15 4.44 -26.25
CA ALA A 96 -1.75 5.52 -27.12
C ALA A 96 -2.80 5.82 -28.19
#